data_d720e768adde8ce21a88ce26f7f8c743
#
_entry.id   d720e768adde8ce21a88ce26f7f8c743
#
_cell.length_a   1.000
_cell.length_b   1.000
_cell.length_c   1.000
_cell.angle_alpha   90.00
_cell.angle_beta   90.00
_cell.angle_gamma   90.00
#
_symmetry.space_group_name_H-M   'P 1'
#
loop_
_entity.id
_entity.type
_entity.pdbx_description
1 polymer ?
#
loop_
_entity_poly.entity_id
_entity_poly.type
_entity_poly.pdbx_seq_one_letter_code
_entity_poly.pdbx_strand_id
1 'polypeptide(L)'
;MDYKILWTDMHSNIHHEQMNELPQWFDQVQKMMDFWPIAYYPYTMRKDETGLGVEDRYPLDVIEKDWEALREFTEKVNAAGFPMFMGYEWQGAGQDGDHNVFCKDNRQKMEYPLRYADLVKAYAGKDVIGIPHHLAYQLENRGKNWATHNETFSPFVEIYSSHGSSENDNGPIEMTRHVHMGPRTGETCVERGWEDGYKFGVIASGDNHSAPCVYGFGYMACLAEDNTKEAIWDAMQKRHTYGVSKDRIEIRMQVDG
;
A
#
# COMPACT_ATOMS: atom_id res chain seq x y z
N MET A 1 1.59 -21.03 -18.54
CA MET A 1 2.18 -21.13 -17.20
C MET A 1 1.06 -21.24 -16.19
N ASP A 2 1.18 -22.13 -15.20
CA ASP A 2 0.19 -22.22 -14.13
C ASP A 2 0.64 -21.30 -12.98
N TYR A 3 0.06 -20.12 -12.92
CA TYR A 3 0.28 -19.20 -11.80
C TYR A 3 -0.56 -19.64 -10.59
N LYS A 4 0.02 -19.52 -9.41
CA LYS A 4 -0.70 -19.55 -8.13
C LYS A 4 -1.39 -18.21 -7.93
N ILE A 5 -2.61 -18.21 -7.41
CA ILE A 5 -3.28 -17.00 -6.93
C ILE A 5 -2.95 -16.88 -5.45
N LEU A 6 -2.13 -15.89 -5.10
CA LEU A 6 -1.71 -15.61 -3.73
C LEU A 6 -2.44 -14.38 -3.21
N TRP A 7 -2.92 -14.45 -1.98
CA TRP A 7 -3.74 -13.42 -1.36
C TRP A 7 -2.99 -12.66 -0.28
N THR A 8 -3.16 -11.34 -0.28
CA THR A 8 -2.64 -10.45 0.76
C THR A 8 -3.46 -9.17 0.91
N ASP A 9 -3.17 -8.44 1.97
CA ASP A 9 -3.54 -7.03 2.16
C ASP A 9 -2.27 -6.18 2.06
N MET A 10 -2.19 -5.31 1.03
CA MET A 10 -1.02 -4.45 0.79
C MET A 10 -1.03 -3.16 1.61
N HIS A 11 -2.03 -2.98 2.49
CA HIS A 11 -2.17 -1.74 3.24
C HIS A 11 -2.58 -2.01 4.69
N SER A 12 -1.61 -2.50 5.45
CA SER A 12 -1.71 -2.67 6.90
C SER A 12 -0.66 -1.77 7.57
N ASN A 13 -1.12 -0.76 8.28
CA ASN A 13 -0.27 0.23 8.93
C ASN A 13 0.02 -0.17 10.38
N ILE A 14 1.30 -0.16 10.77
CA ILE A 14 1.72 -0.35 12.15
C ILE A 14 2.35 0.92 12.70
N HIS A 15 1.87 1.36 13.87
CA HIS A 15 2.36 2.53 14.58
C HIS A 15 3.42 2.17 15.63
N HIS A 16 4.16 3.18 16.08
CA HIS A 16 5.14 3.03 17.16
C HIS A 16 4.57 2.29 18.37
N GLU A 17 3.37 2.67 18.83
CA GLU A 17 2.72 2.10 20.01
C GLU A 17 2.33 0.62 19.84
N GLN A 18 2.24 0.15 18.59
CA GLN A 18 1.82 -1.20 18.22
C GLN A 18 2.99 -2.13 17.89
N MET A 19 4.22 -1.64 17.88
CA MET A 19 5.38 -2.44 17.46
C MET A 19 5.56 -3.74 18.27
N ASN A 20 5.12 -3.77 19.50
CA ASN A 20 5.11 -4.97 20.34
C ASN A 20 4.01 -5.98 19.97
N GLU A 21 3.04 -5.61 19.13
CA GLU A 21 1.95 -6.47 18.68
C GLU A 21 2.31 -7.25 17.39
N LEU A 22 3.44 -6.95 16.75
CA LEU A 22 3.89 -7.61 15.52
C LEU A 22 3.80 -9.14 15.56
N PRO A 23 4.24 -9.85 16.62
CA PRO A 23 4.13 -11.30 16.66
C PRO A 23 2.67 -11.78 16.67
N GLN A 24 1.79 -11.09 17.40
CA GLN A 24 0.37 -11.41 17.45
C GLN A 24 -0.33 -11.14 16.11
N TRP A 25 0.03 -10.06 15.43
CA TRP A 25 -0.48 -9.74 14.10
C TRP A 25 -0.04 -10.80 13.09
N PHE A 26 1.22 -11.22 13.15
CA PHE A 26 1.73 -12.28 12.29
C PHE A 26 1.00 -13.61 12.51
N ASP A 27 0.69 -13.99 13.75
CA ASP A 27 -0.08 -15.19 14.08
C ASP A 27 -1.49 -15.18 13.46
N GLN A 28 -2.06 -14.01 13.19
CA GLN A 28 -3.32 -13.88 12.47
C GLN A 28 -3.10 -13.93 10.95
N VAL A 29 -2.15 -13.16 10.45
CA VAL A 29 -1.84 -13.04 9.03
C VAL A 29 -1.52 -14.39 8.40
N GLN A 30 -0.63 -15.19 9.01
CA GLN A 30 -0.24 -16.49 8.45
C GLN A 30 -1.39 -17.51 8.29
N LYS A 31 -2.53 -17.27 8.94
CA LYS A 31 -3.73 -18.10 8.80
C LYS A 31 -4.65 -17.63 7.68
N MET A 32 -4.46 -16.42 7.21
CA MET A 32 -5.40 -15.72 6.33
C MET A 32 -4.77 -15.23 5.02
N MET A 33 -3.47 -15.09 4.96
CA MET A 33 -2.73 -14.57 3.81
C MET A 33 -1.60 -15.51 3.40
N ASP A 34 -1.19 -15.41 2.14
CA ASP A 34 -0.09 -16.18 1.58
C ASP A 34 1.25 -15.47 1.75
N PHE A 35 1.24 -14.15 1.86
CA PHE A 35 2.40 -13.29 2.15
C PHE A 35 1.95 -12.00 2.84
N TRP A 36 2.88 -11.28 3.48
CA TRP A 36 2.53 -10.09 4.25
C TRP A 36 3.44 -8.88 3.96
N PRO A 37 2.94 -7.87 3.28
CA PRO A 37 3.53 -6.53 3.27
C PRO A 37 2.98 -5.71 4.44
N ILE A 38 3.87 -5.16 5.26
CA ILE A 38 3.51 -4.30 6.39
C ILE A 38 4.13 -2.92 6.21
N ALA A 39 3.33 -1.87 6.39
CA ALA A 39 3.76 -0.49 6.30
C ALA A 39 3.93 0.12 7.70
N TYR A 40 5.14 0.60 8.00
CA TYR A 40 5.36 1.42 9.17
C TYR A 40 4.71 2.79 8.97
N TYR A 41 3.90 3.22 9.94
CA TYR A 41 3.25 4.54 9.91
C TYR A 41 4.03 5.52 10.78
N PRO A 42 4.76 6.48 10.20
CA PRO A 42 5.70 7.31 10.96
C PRO A 42 5.04 8.50 11.66
N TYR A 43 3.74 8.44 11.92
CA TYR A 43 2.97 9.52 12.53
C TYR A 43 2.15 9.04 13.73
N THR A 44 2.01 9.93 14.73
CA THR A 44 0.99 9.76 15.77
C THR A 44 -0.38 10.12 15.18
N MET A 45 -1.42 9.44 15.63
CA MET A 45 -2.80 9.83 15.36
C MET A 45 -3.42 10.38 16.65
N ARG A 46 -3.61 11.67 16.73
CA ARG A 46 -4.28 12.32 17.85
C ARG A 46 -5.44 13.19 17.38
N LYS A 47 -6.37 13.47 18.26
CA LYS A 47 -7.43 14.46 18.00
C LYS A 47 -7.02 15.80 18.61
N ASP A 48 -7.25 16.88 17.87
CA ASP A 48 -7.11 18.24 18.39
C ASP A 48 -8.29 18.64 19.30
N GLU A 49 -8.30 19.88 19.75
CA GLU A 49 -9.33 20.43 20.60
C GLU A 49 -10.73 20.48 19.94
N THR A 50 -10.77 20.43 18.61
CA THR A 50 -12.03 20.39 17.82
C THR A 50 -12.51 18.97 17.53
N GLY A 51 -11.70 17.96 17.87
CA GLY A 51 -11.96 16.55 17.57
C GLY A 51 -11.50 16.11 16.19
N LEU A 52 -10.82 16.99 15.45
CA LEU A 52 -10.20 16.64 14.17
C LEU A 52 -8.91 15.84 14.37
N GLY A 53 -8.68 14.88 13.48
CA GLY A 53 -7.44 14.11 13.45
C GLY A 53 -6.26 15.00 13.09
N VAL A 54 -5.20 14.91 13.90
CA VAL A 54 -3.92 15.58 13.65
C VAL A 54 -2.84 14.52 13.70
N GLU A 55 -1.96 14.56 12.71
CA GLU A 55 -0.83 13.66 12.56
C GLU A 55 0.46 14.43 12.79
N ASP A 56 1.20 14.03 13.81
CA ASP A 56 2.54 14.55 14.10
C ASP A 56 3.57 13.45 13.83
N ARG A 57 4.60 13.75 13.07
CA ARG A 57 5.66 12.79 12.80
C ARG A 57 6.41 12.45 14.10
N TYR A 58 6.68 11.15 14.31
CA TYR A 58 7.54 10.73 15.42
C TYR A 58 8.95 11.32 15.31
N PRO A 59 9.67 11.49 16.44
CA PRO A 59 11.09 11.82 16.43
C PRO A 59 11.90 10.82 15.58
N LEU A 60 12.95 11.29 14.93
CA LEU A 60 13.74 10.48 13.99
C LEU A 60 14.37 9.24 14.68
N ASP A 61 14.84 9.38 15.90
CA ASP A 61 15.41 8.28 16.69
C ASP A 61 14.38 7.20 17.03
N VAL A 62 13.12 7.56 17.22
CA VAL A 62 12.00 6.61 17.39
C VAL A 62 11.77 5.87 16.09
N ILE A 63 11.67 6.58 14.97
CA ILE A 63 11.46 5.99 13.64
C ILE A 63 12.59 5.03 13.28
N GLU A 64 13.84 5.41 13.49
CA GLU A 64 15.01 4.57 13.20
C GLU A 64 15.02 3.29 14.03
N LYS A 65 14.67 3.38 15.30
CA LYS A 65 14.57 2.22 16.21
C LYS A 65 13.44 1.27 15.78
N ASP A 66 12.27 1.81 15.45
CA ASP A 66 11.13 1.01 15.01
C ASP A 66 11.42 0.35 13.66
N TRP A 67 12.04 1.09 12.73
CA TRP A 67 12.43 0.55 11.42
C TRP A 67 13.41 -0.61 11.54
N GLU A 68 14.37 -0.52 12.45
CA GLU A 68 15.30 -1.62 12.74
C GLU A 68 14.58 -2.82 13.35
N ALA A 69 13.69 -2.60 14.33
CA ALA A 69 12.90 -3.67 14.95
C ALA A 69 11.99 -4.37 13.94
N LEU A 70 11.37 -3.60 13.03
CA LEU A 70 10.55 -4.15 11.93
C LEU A 70 11.41 -4.97 10.96
N ARG A 71 12.62 -4.51 10.64
CA ARG A 71 13.57 -5.23 9.80
C ARG A 71 13.95 -6.58 10.40
N GLU A 72 14.36 -6.59 11.67
CA GLU A 72 14.72 -7.82 12.39
C GLU A 72 13.56 -8.82 12.41
N PHE A 73 12.36 -8.33 12.68
CA PHE A 73 11.15 -9.16 12.66
C PHE A 73 10.87 -9.74 11.27
N THR A 74 10.93 -8.91 10.24
CA THR A 74 10.70 -9.33 8.84
C THR A 74 11.74 -10.36 8.38
N GLU A 75 13.00 -10.18 8.73
CA GLU A 75 14.07 -11.15 8.42
C GLU A 75 13.84 -12.50 9.10
N LYS A 76 13.40 -12.49 10.35
CA LYS A 76 13.05 -13.71 11.09
C LYS A 76 11.88 -14.45 10.45
N VAL A 77 10.83 -13.74 10.05
CA VAL A 77 9.65 -14.32 9.39
C VAL A 77 10.03 -14.89 8.02
N ASN A 78 10.83 -14.18 7.23
CA ASN A 78 11.32 -14.66 5.95
C ASN A 78 12.23 -15.91 6.09
N ALA A 79 13.08 -15.94 7.10
CA ALA A 79 13.91 -17.11 7.39
C ALA A 79 13.10 -18.34 7.81
N ALA A 80 11.90 -18.13 8.37
CA ALA A 80 10.95 -19.20 8.67
C ALA A 80 10.14 -19.67 7.45
N GLY A 81 10.33 -19.06 6.27
CA GLY A 81 9.72 -19.48 5.01
C GLY A 81 8.40 -18.79 4.67
N PHE A 82 8.00 -17.76 5.40
CA PHE A 82 6.81 -16.97 5.05
C PHE A 82 7.24 -15.66 4.38
N PRO A 83 6.83 -15.38 3.12
CA PRO A 83 7.24 -14.17 2.42
C PRO A 83 6.66 -12.91 3.10
N MET A 84 7.56 -12.04 3.57
CA MET A 84 7.18 -10.78 4.21
C MET A 84 7.98 -9.62 3.61
N PHE A 85 7.30 -8.52 3.31
CA PHE A 85 7.88 -7.28 2.83
C PHE A 85 7.69 -6.19 3.87
N MET A 86 8.74 -5.47 4.19
CA MET A 86 8.61 -4.28 5.00
C MET A 86 8.50 -3.04 4.12
N GLY A 87 7.76 -2.08 4.61
CA GLY A 87 7.52 -0.83 3.95
C GLY A 87 7.09 0.24 4.95
N TYR A 88 6.70 1.37 4.42
CA TYR A 88 6.20 2.49 5.21
C TYR A 88 5.21 3.31 4.39
N GLU A 89 4.35 4.06 5.06
CA GLU A 89 3.50 5.03 4.40
C GLU A 89 4.22 6.36 4.23
N TRP A 90 4.31 6.81 2.99
CA TRP A 90 4.85 8.09 2.61
C TRP A 90 3.71 9.04 2.21
N GLN A 91 3.63 10.19 2.85
CA GLN A 91 2.62 11.22 2.59
C GLN A 91 3.22 12.48 1.94
N GLY A 92 4.54 12.66 2.07
CA GLY A 92 5.25 13.82 1.53
C GLY A 92 4.68 15.14 2.05
N ALA A 93 4.40 16.06 1.12
CA ALA A 93 3.76 17.35 1.40
C ALA A 93 2.24 17.34 1.05
N GLY A 94 1.63 16.18 0.87
CA GLY A 94 0.21 16.03 0.50
C GLY A 94 -0.13 16.41 -0.95
N GLN A 95 0.86 16.77 -1.78
CA GLN A 95 0.64 17.29 -3.13
C GLN A 95 0.70 16.22 -4.23
N ASP A 96 1.18 15.03 -3.92
CA ASP A 96 1.42 13.97 -4.91
C ASP A 96 0.59 12.71 -4.63
N GLY A 97 -0.26 12.73 -3.60
CA GLY A 97 -0.99 11.59 -3.06
C GLY A 97 -0.14 10.74 -2.14
N ASP A 98 -0.77 9.99 -1.25
CA ASP A 98 -0.09 9.12 -0.30
C ASP A 98 0.28 7.79 -0.97
N HIS A 99 1.41 7.20 -0.54
CA HIS A 99 1.93 5.97 -1.12
C HIS A 99 2.44 5.02 -0.03
N ASN A 100 2.06 3.76 -0.12
CA ASN A 100 2.77 2.70 0.60
C ASN A 100 4.03 2.31 -0.17
N VAL A 101 5.19 2.46 0.46
CA VAL A 101 6.49 2.17 -0.15
C VAL A 101 7.03 0.88 0.41
N PHE A 102 7.16 -0.15 -0.43
CA PHE A 102 7.68 -1.46 -0.04
C PHE A 102 9.02 -1.76 -0.69
N CYS A 103 9.89 -2.42 0.07
CA CYS A 103 11.22 -2.80 -0.34
C CYS A 103 11.34 -4.34 -0.49
N LYS A 104 11.95 -4.81 -1.58
CA LYS A 104 12.33 -6.22 -1.70
C LYS A 104 13.47 -6.55 -0.76
N ASP A 105 14.51 -5.68 -0.71
CA ASP A 105 15.62 -5.80 0.23
C ASP A 105 15.28 -5.07 1.54
N ASN A 106 15.15 -5.81 2.63
CA ASN A 106 14.84 -5.26 3.95
C ASN A 106 15.91 -4.31 4.51
N ARG A 107 17.11 -4.27 3.93
CA ARG A 107 18.20 -3.35 4.31
C ARG A 107 18.04 -1.94 3.73
N GLN A 108 17.03 -1.71 2.90
CA GLN A 108 16.75 -0.37 2.38
C GLN A 108 16.42 0.60 3.52
N LYS A 109 16.96 1.81 3.40
CA LYS A 109 16.61 2.90 4.31
C LYS A 109 15.26 3.48 3.93
N MET A 110 14.55 3.98 4.93
CA MET A 110 13.37 4.79 4.72
C MET A 110 13.79 6.17 4.20
N GLU A 111 13.33 6.52 3.00
CA GLU A 111 13.53 7.83 2.39
C GLU A 111 12.21 8.62 2.47
N TYR A 112 12.27 9.85 2.98
CA TYR A 112 11.05 10.61 3.23
C TYR A 112 11.13 12.06 2.69
N PRO A 113 11.39 12.23 1.37
CA PRO A 113 11.39 13.57 0.76
C PRO A 113 9.97 14.14 0.71
N LEU A 114 9.84 15.45 0.48
CA LEU A 114 8.55 16.13 0.41
C LEU A 114 7.78 15.89 -0.90
N ARG A 115 8.49 15.53 -1.99
CA ARG A 115 7.88 15.34 -3.31
C ARG A 115 8.08 13.92 -3.82
N TYR A 116 7.06 13.40 -4.49
CA TYR A 116 7.09 12.06 -5.09
C TYR A 116 8.22 11.88 -6.11
N ALA A 117 8.51 12.90 -6.93
CA ALA A 117 9.61 12.83 -7.89
C ALA A 117 10.98 12.62 -7.21
N ASP A 118 11.18 13.20 -6.03
CA ASP A 118 12.40 13.00 -5.24
C ASP A 118 12.42 11.62 -4.58
N LEU A 119 11.25 11.08 -4.20
CA LEU A 119 11.11 9.71 -3.69
C LEU A 119 11.49 8.69 -4.77
N VAL A 120 10.96 8.84 -5.98
CA VAL A 120 11.32 8.02 -7.14
C VAL A 120 12.83 8.08 -7.41
N LYS A 121 13.42 9.27 -7.34
CA LYS A 121 14.87 9.48 -7.53
C LYS A 121 15.70 8.81 -6.44
N ALA A 122 15.28 8.87 -5.18
CA ALA A 122 15.99 8.25 -4.04
C ALA A 122 16.06 6.72 -4.17
N TYR A 123 15.05 6.13 -4.80
CA TYR A 123 14.99 4.68 -5.02
C TYR A 123 15.33 4.24 -6.46
N ALA A 124 15.85 5.14 -7.29
CA ALA A 124 16.24 4.80 -8.65
C ALA A 124 17.25 3.63 -8.70
N GLY A 125 16.93 2.59 -9.49
CA GLY A 125 17.75 1.38 -9.63
C GLY A 125 17.71 0.43 -8.45
N LYS A 126 16.78 0.61 -7.51
CA LYS A 126 16.53 -0.28 -6.38
C LYS A 126 15.22 -1.02 -6.54
N ASP A 127 15.13 -2.23 -5.97
CA ASP A 127 13.89 -3.01 -5.91
C ASP A 127 12.95 -2.43 -4.84
N VAL A 128 12.29 -1.32 -5.17
CA VAL A 128 11.32 -0.61 -4.33
C VAL A 128 10.11 -0.23 -5.18
N ILE A 129 8.92 -0.40 -4.62
CA ILE A 129 7.66 0.02 -5.24
C ILE A 129 6.92 1.00 -4.32
N GLY A 130 6.27 1.99 -4.91
CA GLY A 130 5.36 2.90 -4.22
C GLY A 130 3.94 2.71 -4.73
N ILE A 131 3.00 2.41 -3.85
CA ILE A 131 1.61 2.14 -4.18
C ILE A 131 0.75 3.33 -3.77
N PRO A 132 0.29 4.15 -4.73
CA PRO A 132 -0.64 5.22 -4.40
C PRO A 132 -1.98 4.62 -3.95
N HIS A 133 -2.57 5.22 -2.91
CA HIS A 133 -3.81 4.74 -2.32
C HIS A 133 -4.81 5.89 -2.11
N HIS A 134 -6.07 5.56 -1.81
CA HIS A 134 -7.21 6.48 -1.69
C HIS A 134 -7.17 7.67 -2.67
N LEU A 135 -6.91 7.35 -3.96
CA LEU A 135 -6.51 8.30 -5.00
C LEU A 135 -7.49 9.45 -5.21
N ALA A 136 -8.79 9.20 -5.07
CA ALA A 136 -9.85 10.10 -5.48
C ALA A 136 -10.16 11.23 -4.46
N TYR A 137 -9.23 11.58 -3.57
CA TYR A 137 -9.28 12.84 -2.86
C TYR A 137 -8.80 13.99 -3.74
N GLN A 138 -9.16 15.22 -3.38
CA GLN A 138 -8.74 16.40 -4.12
C GLN A 138 -7.21 16.53 -4.11
N LEU A 139 -6.66 16.99 -5.22
CA LEU A 139 -5.26 17.36 -5.30
C LEU A 139 -4.90 18.37 -4.18
N GLU A 140 -3.72 18.26 -3.61
CA GLU A 140 -3.26 19.01 -2.42
C GLU A 140 -3.95 18.59 -1.09
N ASN A 141 -4.96 17.72 -1.15
CA ASN A 141 -5.59 17.06 -0.01
C ASN A 141 -5.40 15.54 -0.09
N ARG A 142 -4.17 15.09 -0.33
CA ARG A 142 -3.75 13.69 -0.45
C ARG A 142 -4.25 12.94 -1.70
N GLY A 143 -4.95 13.60 -2.62
CA GLY A 143 -5.35 13.02 -3.89
C GLY A 143 -4.16 12.78 -4.82
N LYS A 144 -4.28 11.76 -5.68
CA LYS A 144 -3.22 11.37 -6.62
C LYS A 144 -2.92 12.47 -7.63
N ASN A 145 -1.66 12.87 -7.72
CA ASN A 145 -1.17 13.72 -8.79
C ASN A 145 -0.71 12.84 -9.98
N TRP A 146 -1.58 12.70 -10.99
CA TRP A 146 -1.25 11.90 -12.17
C TRP A 146 -0.10 12.49 -12.99
N ALA A 147 0.09 13.81 -13.00
CA ALA A 147 1.19 14.45 -13.73
C ALA A 147 2.60 14.03 -13.23
N THR A 148 2.71 13.51 -12.01
CA THR A 148 3.97 13.04 -11.45
C THR A 148 4.09 11.50 -11.44
N HIS A 149 3.06 10.77 -11.91
CA HIS A 149 3.05 9.32 -11.85
C HIS A 149 4.23 8.67 -12.58
N ASN A 150 4.84 7.67 -11.97
CA ASN A 150 5.93 6.89 -12.53
C ASN A 150 5.57 5.41 -12.58
N GLU A 151 5.32 4.87 -13.77
CA GLU A 151 4.86 3.50 -13.98
C GLU A 151 5.85 2.41 -13.52
N THR A 152 7.14 2.74 -13.44
CA THR A 152 8.17 1.79 -12.97
C THR A 152 8.19 1.71 -11.45
N PHE A 153 8.09 2.85 -10.77
CA PHE A 153 8.06 2.91 -9.32
C PHE A 153 6.68 2.53 -8.75
N SER A 154 5.60 2.90 -9.46
CA SER A 154 4.22 2.58 -9.09
C SER A 154 3.57 1.69 -10.17
N PRO A 155 3.91 0.39 -10.21
CA PRO A 155 3.40 -0.52 -11.25
C PRO A 155 1.91 -0.80 -11.13
N PHE A 156 1.31 -0.56 -9.97
CA PHE A 156 -0.13 -0.67 -9.72
C PHE A 156 -0.56 0.34 -8.65
N VAL A 157 -1.87 0.53 -8.52
CA VAL A 157 -2.51 1.48 -7.61
C VAL A 157 -3.60 0.80 -6.80
N GLU A 158 -3.90 1.33 -5.62
CA GLU A 158 -5.02 0.86 -4.79
C GLU A 158 -6.33 1.48 -5.27
N ILE A 159 -7.19 0.65 -5.88
CA ILE A 159 -8.49 1.10 -6.38
C ILE A 159 -9.58 1.11 -5.31
N TYR A 160 -9.41 0.32 -4.24
CA TYR A 160 -10.41 0.14 -3.19
C TYR A 160 -9.76 -0.19 -1.84
N SER A 161 -10.28 0.41 -0.77
CA SER A 161 -9.91 0.12 0.62
C SER A 161 -11.05 0.49 1.60
N SER A 162 -10.72 0.73 2.87
CA SER A 162 -11.67 1.29 3.86
C SER A 162 -12.18 2.69 3.46
N HIS A 163 -11.45 3.40 2.62
CA HIS A 163 -11.85 4.66 2.01
C HIS A 163 -12.87 4.50 0.87
N GLY A 164 -13.32 3.28 0.58
CA GLY A 164 -14.21 2.98 -0.53
C GLY A 164 -13.47 2.91 -1.87
N SER A 165 -14.19 3.15 -2.97
CA SER A 165 -13.65 3.03 -4.32
C SER A 165 -13.07 4.35 -4.82
N SER A 166 -11.87 4.27 -5.39
CA SER A 166 -11.22 5.35 -6.14
C SER A 166 -11.31 5.13 -7.66
N GLU A 167 -12.19 4.24 -8.14
CA GLU A 167 -12.30 3.88 -9.55
C GLU A 167 -12.71 5.06 -10.42
N ASN A 168 -13.92 5.59 -10.15
CA ASN A 168 -14.49 6.74 -10.87
C ASN A 168 -15.62 7.40 -10.05
N ASP A 169 -16.27 8.43 -10.64
CA ASP A 169 -17.37 9.16 -9.99
C ASP A 169 -18.73 8.45 -10.05
N ASN A 170 -18.90 7.49 -10.94
CA ASN A 170 -20.17 6.83 -11.23
C ASN A 170 -20.18 5.34 -10.90
N GLY A 171 -19.15 4.85 -10.19
CA GLY A 171 -19.03 3.45 -9.79
C GLY A 171 -20.07 3.02 -8.77
N PRO A 172 -20.33 1.70 -8.63
CA PRO A 172 -21.33 1.18 -7.70
C PRO A 172 -20.91 1.30 -6.23
N ILE A 173 -19.62 1.53 -5.96
CA ILE A 173 -19.06 1.74 -4.62
C ILE A 173 -18.48 3.13 -4.57
N GLU A 174 -19.02 3.97 -3.72
CA GLU A 174 -18.52 5.32 -3.52
C GLU A 174 -17.28 5.33 -2.63
N MET A 175 -16.44 6.36 -2.80
CA MET A 175 -15.37 6.64 -1.87
C MET A 175 -15.92 7.18 -0.56
N THR A 176 -15.52 6.59 0.56
CA THR A 176 -15.85 7.09 1.90
C THR A 176 -15.07 8.37 2.17
N ARG A 177 -15.79 9.42 2.55
CA ARG A 177 -15.16 10.72 2.85
C ARG A 177 -14.65 10.76 4.28
N HIS A 178 -13.40 11.10 4.42
CA HIS A 178 -12.82 11.47 5.70
C HIS A 178 -12.70 13.00 5.78
N VAL A 179 -13.36 13.61 6.73
CA VAL A 179 -13.50 15.09 6.83
C VAL A 179 -12.16 15.82 6.84
N HIS A 180 -11.14 15.21 7.45
CA HIS A 180 -9.79 15.80 7.54
C HIS A 180 -8.94 15.61 6.26
N MET A 181 -9.39 14.83 5.30
CA MET A 181 -8.66 14.55 4.05
C MET A 181 -9.20 15.33 2.84
N GLY A 182 -10.17 16.20 3.07
CA GLY A 182 -10.74 17.03 2.02
C GLY A 182 -11.82 16.34 1.18
N PRO A 183 -12.31 17.04 0.14
CA PRO A 183 -13.38 16.52 -0.71
C PRO A 183 -12.86 15.47 -1.67
N ARG A 184 -13.76 14.55 -2.04
CA ARG A 184 -13.54 13.62 -3.14
C ARG A 184 -13.69 14.33 -4.50
N THR A 185 -12.91 13.87 -5.47
CA THR A 185 -13.01 14.32 -6.87
C THR A 185 -12.67 13.21 -7.86
N GLY A 186 -13.33 13.18 -9.03
CA GLY A 186 -13.00 12.28 -10.14
C GLY A 186 -11.73 12.65 -10.88
N GLU A 187 -11.21 13.87 -10.70
CA GLU A 187 -9.99 14.34 -11.39
C GLU A 187 -8.71 13.57 -11.00
N THR A 188 -8.75 12.88 -9.86
CA THR A 188 -7.63 12.14 -9.31
C THR A 188 -7.88 10.62 -9.26
N CYS A 189 -9.06 10.17 -9.70
CA CYS A 189 -9.45 8.76 -9.69
C CYS A 189 -8.64 7.89 -10.65
N VAL A 190 -8.82 6.58 -10.57
CA VAL A 190 -8.13 5.58 -11.41
C VAL A 190 -8.45 5.77 -12.89
N GLU A 191 -9.73 5.98 -13.24
CA GLU A 191 -10.18 6.20 -14.62
C GLU A 191 -9.44 7.38 -15.26
N ARG A 192 -9.20 8.45 -14.52
CA ARG A 192 -8.41 9.58 -14.98
C ARG A 192 -6.98 9.20 -15.36
N GLY A 193 -6.33 8.33 -14.56
CA GLY A 193 -5.00 7.85 -14.90
C GLY A 193 -4.95 7.05 -16.21
N TRP A 194 -5.98 6.25 -16.47
CA TRP A 194 -6.10 5.54 -17.76
C TRP A 194 -6.39 6.47 -18.93
N GLU A 195 -7.25 7.49 -18.75
CA GLU A 195 -7.52 8.52 -19.75
C GLU A 195 -6.28 9.33 -20.12
N ASP A 196 -5.41 9.61 -19.15
CA ASP A 196 -4.11 10.27 -19.34
C ASP A 196 -3.08 9.33 -20.02
N GLY A 197 -3.43 8.05 -20.26
CA GLY A 197 -2.63 7.09 -21.02
C GLY A 197 -1.64 6.28 -20.19
N TYR A 198 -1.66 6.38 -18.88
CA TYR A 198 -0.80 5.58 -18.01
C TYR A 198 -1.20 4.10 -17.98
N LYS A 199 -0.18 3.22 -17.85
CA LYS A 199 -0.34 1.77 -17.80
C LYS A 199 0.04 1.27 -16.42
N PHE A 200 -0.94 0.88 -15.64
CA PHE A 200 -0.74 0.32 -14.31
C PHE A 200 -1.78 -0.78 -14.01
N GLY A 201 -1.45 -1.67 -13.08
CA GLY A 201 -2.39 -2.63 -12.52
C GLY A 201 -3.21 -2.01 -11.39
N VAL A 202 -4.15 -2.78 -10.87
CA VAL A 202 -4.96 -2.38 -9.71
C VAL A 202 -4.89 -3.43 -8.62
N ILE A 203 -4.98 -2.97 -7.37
CA ILE A 203 -5.14 -3.81 -6.18
C ILE A 203 -6.26 -3.24 -5.30
N ALA A 204 -6.74 -4.05 -4.37
CA ALA A 204 -7.54 -3.58 -3.25
C ALA A 204 -6.86 -3.98 -1.94
N SER A 205 -7.12 -3.26 -0.86
CA SER A 205 -6.45 -3.40 0.42
C SER A 205 -7.37 -3.03 1.59
N GLY A 206 -6.86 -3.14 2.81
CA GLY A 206 -7.60 -2.77 4.01
C GLY A 206 -7.53 -1.29 4.33
N ASP A 207 -6.37 -0.69 4.25
CA ASP A 207 -6.07 0.62 4.83
C ASP A 207 -6.38 0.63 6.33
N ASN A 208 -5.74 -0.29 7.02
CA ASN A 208 -5.97 -0.53 8.45
C ASN A 208 -4.83 0.04 9.28
N HIS A 209 -5.21 0.70 10.38
CA HIS A 209 -4.32 1.15 11.45
C HIS A 209 -4.43 0.26 12.70
N SER A 210 -4.77 -1.00 12.52
CA SER A 210 -4.95 -2.01 13.54
C SER A 210 -4.55 -3.38 13.01
N ALA A 211 -4.77 -4.44 13.76
CA ALA A 211 -4.44 -5.79 13.32
C ALA A 211 -4.95 -6.10 11.91
N PRO A 212 -4.11 -6.69 11.04
CA PRO A 212 -4.48 -6.94 9.64
C PRO A 212 -5.71 -7.83 9.51
N CYS A 213 -6.45 -7.65 8.41
CA CYS A 213 -7.61 -8.47 8.03
C CYS A 213 -8.82 -8.45 8.97
N VAL A 214 -8.80 -7.63 10.02
CA VAL A 214 -9.92 -7.60 11.00
C VAL A 214 -11.23 -7.16 10.34
N TYR A 215 -11.15 -6.27 9.35
CA TYR A 215 -12.34 -5.65 8.74
C TYR A 215 -12.67 -6.16 7.33
N GLY A 216 -11.77 -6.88 6.67
CA GLY A 216 -12.02 -7.51 5.37
C GLY A 216 -12.53 -6.55 4.29
N PHE A 217 -11.93 -5.36 4.17
CA PHE A 217 -12.36 -4.37 3.15
C PHE A 217 -11.96 -4.81 1.76
N GLY A 218 -10.69 -5.03 1.52
CA GLY A 218 -10.17 -5.43 0.22
C GLY A 218 -8.93 -6.31 0.34
N TYR A 219 -8.66 -7.06 -0.73
CA TYR A 219 -7.47 -7.89 -0.86
C TYR A 219 -6.89 -7.76 -2.25
N MET A 220 -5.57 -7.92 -2.32
CA MET A 220 -4.84 -8.12 -3.56
C MET A 220 -4.75 -9.62 -3.85
N ALA A 221 -5.07 -10.00 -5.06
CA ALA A 221 -4.64 -11.26 -5.65
C ALA A 221 -3.36 -11.02 -6.44
N CYS A 222 -2.33 -11.81 -6.19
CA CYS A 222 -1.06 -11.83 -6.91
C CYS A 222 -0.91 -13.15 -7.67
N LEU A 223 -0.75 -13.09 -8.99
CA LEU A 223 -0.56 -14.27 -9.84
C LEU A 223 0.94 -14.54 -9.99
N ALA A 224 1.50 -15.30 -9.06
CA ALA A 224 2.92 -15.61 -9.01
C ALA A 224 3.21 -17.06 -9.40
N GLU A 225 4.42 -17.35 -9.87
CA GLU A 225 4.86 -18.71 -10.22
C GLU A 225 5.00 -19.59 -8.98
N ASP A 226 5.37 -18.99 -7.83
CA ASP A 226 5.48 -19.68 -6.56
C ASP A 226 5.25 -18.72 -5.38
N ASN A 227 5.01 -19.26 -4.19
CA ASN A 227 4.93 -18.48 -2.95
C ASN A 227 6.33 -18.24 -2.37
N THR A 228 7.13 -17.48 -3.10
CA THR A 228 8.45 -17.00 -2.67
C THR A 228 8.53 -15.49 -2.83
N LYS A 229 9.38 -14.86 -2.03
CA LYS A 229 9.56 -13.40 -2.09
C LYS A 229 9.95 -12.93 -3.49
N GLU A 230 10.80 -13.69 -4.18
CA GLU A 230 11.25 -13.42 -5.54
C GLU A 230 10.13 -13.51 -6.56
N ALA A 231 9.36 -14.59 -6.54
CA ALA A 231 8.27 -14.80 -7.50
C ALA A 231 7.11 -13.80 -7.29
N ILE A 232 6.81 -13.47 -6.04
CA ILE A 232 5.81 -12.44 -5.70
C ILE A 232 6.28 -11.07 -6.20
N TRP A 233 7.54 -10.71 -5.95
CA TRP A 233 8.09 -9.43 -6.42
C TRP A 233 8.06 -9.31 -7.93
N ASP A 234 8.46 -10.36 -8.65
CA ASP A 234 8.41 -10.41 -10.11
C ASP A 234 6.98 -10.25 -10.65
N ALA A 235 6.02 -10.94 -10.03
CA ALA A 235 4.60 -10.80 -10.38
C ALA A 235 4.08 -9.38 -10.15
N MET A 236 4.43 -8.75 -9.03
CA MET A 236 4.09 -7.35 -8.74
C MET A 236 4.67 -6.40 -9.78
N GLN A 237 5.94 -6.54 -10.15
CA GLN A 237 6.58 -5.72 -11.19
C GLN A 237 5.94 -5.90 -12.57
N LYS A 238 5.46 -7.10 -12.87
CA LYS A 238 4.75 -7.43 -14.12
C LYS A 238 3.26 -7.04 -14.10
N ARG A 239 2.77 -6.48 -13.00
CA ARG A 239 1.34 -6.14 -12.82
C ARG A 239 0.41 -7.35 -12.90
N HIS A 240 0.90 -8.53 -12.52
CA HIS A 240 0.09 -9.74 -12.44
C HIS A 240 -0.73 -9.73 -11.15
N THR A 241 -1.59 -8.71 -11.02
CA THR A 241 -2.36 -8.42 -9.83
C THR A 241 -3.79 -8.03 -10.18
N TYR A 242 -4.71 -8.27 -9.26
CA TYR A 242 -6.03 -7.65 -9.27
C TYR A 242 -6.53 -7.43 -7.85
N GLY A 243 -7.50 -6.54 -7.70
CA GLY A 243 -8.14 -6.25 -6.42
C GLY A 243 -9.51 -6.92 -6.30
N VAL A 244 -9.88 -7.32 -5.08
CA VAL A 244 -11.23 -7.74 -4.73
C VAL A 244 -11.73 -6.98 -3.51
N SER A 245 -13.02 -6.65 -3.49
CA SER A 245 -13.68 -6.08 -2.31
C SER A 245 -14.30 -7.23 -1.49
N LYS A 246 -13.87 -7.39 -0.23
CA LYS A 246 -14.38 -8.36 0.77
C LYS A 246 -14.05 -9.83 0.48
N ASP A 247 -14.65 -10.42 -0.56
CA ASP A 247 -14.54 -11.85 -0.85
C ASP A 247 -13.36 -12.13 -1.79
N ARG A 248 -12.63 -13.21 -1.55
CA ARG A 248 -11.51 -13.66 -2.39
C ARG A 248 -12.04 -14.39 -3.61
N ILE A 249 -12.36 -13.64 -4.67
CA ILE A 249 -12.87 -14.17 -5.93
C ILE A 249 -11.69 -14.52 -6.83
N GLU A 250 -11.53 -15.79 -7.17
CA GLU A 250 -10.51 -16.24 -8.12
C GLU A 250 -10.90 -15.91 -9.55
N ILE A 251 -10.07 -15.11 -10.22
CA ILE A 251 -10.27 -14.76 -11.64
C ILE A 251 -9.05 -15.23 -12.42
N ARG A 252 -9.30 -15.95 -13.51
CA ARG A 252 -8.30 -16.29 -14.52
C ARG A 252 -8.80 -15.80 -15.86
N MET A 253 -8.06 -14.88 -16.45
CA MET A 253 -8.36 -14.33 -17.77
C MET A 253 -7.22 -14.68 -18.73
N GLN A 254 -7.59 -15.17 -19.91
CA GLN A 254 -6.66 -15.44 -20.99
C GLN A 254 -7.13 -14.68 -22.23
N VAL A 255 -6.21 -14.00 -22.88
CA VAL A 255 -6.46 -13.30 -24.14
C VAL A 255 -5.68 -14.02 -25.22
N ASP A 256 -6.41 -14.59 -26.18
CA ASP A 256 -5.82 -15.20 -27.37
C ASP A 256 -5.42 -14.09 -28.35
N GLY A 257 -4.12 -13.97 -28.60
CA GLY A 257 -3.53 -13.05 -29.56
C GLY A 257 -3.32 -13.69 -30.93
#